data_671f316c4382cf5a16d6554ef78c268e
#
_entry.id   671f316c4382cf5a16d6554ef78c268e
#
_cell.length_a   1.000
_cell.length_b   1.000
_cell.length_c   1.000
_cell.angle_alpha   90.00
_cell.angle_beta   90.00
_cell.angle_gamma   90.00
#
_symmetry.space_group_name_H-M   'P 1'
#
loop_
_entity.id
_entity.type
_entity.pdbx_description
1 polymer ?
#
loop_
_entity_poly.entity_id
_entity_poly.type
_entity_poly.pdbx_seq_one_letter_code
_entity_poly.pdbx_strand_id
1 'polypeptide(L)'
;MITDSFRNDLIYFENRLKNKESFSLTRFGDGERDIMDGKHLFLSRSKKEFDFSGEEDLQQDLIKSFKLIKKNYFVGIPCPCCQPKAVCDKMKSASGQPKQNLTWANIFVNGNYSYFISNIVPLFNLYKTTIVCPGNAKGLKFNFYKHHQVGVNAWVNNSDVHENIRNQIIKNHCKNELFLFCSGPFANILCSKLFNEFPNTEFI
;
A
#
# COMPACT_ATOMS: atom_id res chain seq x y z
N MET A 1 -13.51 -4.55 9.57
CA MET A 1 -12.93 -5.69 8.90
C MET A 1 -11.79 -6.36 9.66
N ILE A 2 -11.10 -5.73 10.59
CA ILE A 2 -10.18 -6.52 11.43
C ILE A 2 -10.98 -7.63 12.09
N THR A 3 -10.75 -8.85 11.62
CA THR A 3 -11.35 -10.07 12.14
C THR A 3 -10.34 -10.77 13.05
N ASP A 4 -10.79 -11.75 13.81
CA ASP A 4 -9.88 -12.63 14.56
C ASP A 4 -9.12 -13.60 13.63
N SER A 5 -9.50 -13.64 12.36
CA SER A 5 -8.88 -14.46 11.34
C SER A 5 -8.12 -13.61 10.30
N PHE A 6 -6.82 -13.63 10.40
CA PHE A 6 -5.87 -13.02 9.46
C PHE A 6 -6.12 -13.46 7.99
N ARG A 7 -6.58 -14.70 7.79
CA ARG A 7 -6.93 -15.25 6.49
C ARG A 7 -8.24 -14.68 5.94
N ASN A 8 -9.24 -14.45 6.78
CA ASN A 8 -10.53 -13.93 6.33
C ASN A 8 -10.41 -12.51 5.75
N ASP A 9 -9.53 -11.70 6.32
CA ASP A 9 -9.24 -10.37 5.76
C ASP A 9 -8.62 -10.48 4.36
N LEU A 10 -7.73 -11.45 4.14
CA LEU A 10 -7.16 -11.69 2.80
C LEU A 10 -8.21 -12.18 1.79
N ILE A 11 -9.08 -13.10 2.20
CA ILE A 11 -10.20 -13.62 1.38
C ILE A 11 -11.18 -12.48 1.01
N TYR A 12 -11.38 -11.52 1.91
CA TYR A 12 -12.19 -10.34 1.60
C TYR A 12 -11.59 -9.54 0.42
N PHE A 13 -10.28 -9.30 0.39
CA PHE A 13 -9.63 -8.61 -0.74
C PHE A 13 -9.59 -9.48 -1.99
N GLU A 14 -9.45 -10.80 -1.85
CA GLU A 14 -9.57 -11.73 -2.97
C GLU A 14 -10.92 -11.58 -3.68
N ASN A 15 -12.01 -11.58 -2.92
CA ASN A 15 -13.36 -11.42 -3.47
C ASN A 15 -13.55 -10.07 -4.17
N ARG A 16 -13.02 -8.99 -3.58
CA ARG A 16 -13.05 -7.67 -4.23
C ARG A 16 -12.30 -7.66 -5.56
N LEU A 17 -11.11 -8.27 -5.62
CA LEU A 17 -10.37 -8.41 -6.87
C LEU A 17 -11.12 -9.26 -7.89
N LYS A 18 -11.70 -10.39 -7.51
CA LYS A 18 -12.51 -11.23 -8.41
C LYS A 18 -13.71 -10.49 -8.99
N ASN A 19 -14.36 -9.69 -8.16
CA ASN A 19 -15.56 -8.94 -8.55
C ASN A 19 -15.23 -7.59 -9.19
N LYS A 20 -13.95 -7.21 -9.30
CA LYS A 20 -13.49 -5.90 -9.78
C LYS A 20 -14.12 -4.73 -9.02
N GLU A 21 -14.22 -4.90 -7.72
CA GLU A 21 -14.71 -3.85 -6.82
C GLU A 21 -13.56 -2.93 -6.43
N SER A 22 -13.70 -1.65 -6.74
CA SER A 22 -12.67 -0.65 -6.48
C SER A 22 -12.36 -0.48 -5.00
N PHE A 23 -11.08 -0.42 -4.68
CA PHE A 23 -10.58 -0.15 -3.32
C PHE A 23 -9.14 0.34 -3.34
N SER A 24 -8.73 0.92 -2.22
CA SER A 24 -7.32 1.18 -1.93
C SER A 24 -6.92 0.51 -0.64
N LEU A 25 -5.78 -0.16 -0.65
CA LEU A 25 -5.20 -0.82 0.52
C LEU A 25 -3.81 -0.27 0.81
N THR A 26 -3.71 0.51 1.87
CA THR A 26 -2.45 1.03 2.41
C THR A 26 -1.97 0.18 3.58
N ARG A 27 -0.64 0.10 3.76
CA ARG A 27 -0.05 -0.74 4.81
C ARG A 27 0.99 0.05 5.61
N PHE A 28 0.68 0.26 6.88
CA PHE A 28 1.53 1.02 7.81
C PHE A 28 2.19 0.05 8.80
N GLY A 29 3.44 -0.30 8.50
CA GLY A 29 4.28 -1.15 9.35
C GLY A 29 5.01 -0.35 10.45
N ASP A 30 6.09 -0.93 10.93
CA ASP A 30 6.97 -0.32 11.92
C ASP A 30 7.75 0.87 11.36
N GLY A 31 8.22 0.78 10.11
CA GLY A 31 8.92 1.88 9.44
C GLY A 31 8.04 3.11 9.26
N GLU A 32 6.83 2.94 8.72
CA GLU A 32 5.86 4.03 8.56
C GLU A 32 5.47 4.64 9.91
N ARG A 33 5.30 3.83 10.95
CA ARG A 33 5.04 4.32 12.31
C ARG A 33 6.18 5.18 12.82
N ASP A 34 7.42 4.72 12.68
CA ASP A 34 8.59 5.45 13.16
C ASP A 34 8.76 6.79 12.44
N ILE A 35 8.49 6.85 11.14
CA ILE A 35 8.44 8.10 10.38
C ILE A 35 7.31 9.01 10.89
N MET A 36 6.10 8.50 11.10
CA MET A 36 4.99 9.30 11.63
C MET A 36 5.25 9.82 13.05
N ASP A 37 6.01 9.09 13.85
CA ASP A 37 6.49 9.51 15.19
C ASP A 37 7.69 10.49 15.12
N GLY A 38 8.15 10.91 13.92
CA GLY A 38 9.25 11.87 13.73
C GLY A 38 10.64 11.28 13.96
N LYS A 39 10.77 9.97 13.97
CA LYS A 39 12.08 9.33 14.15
C LYS A 39 12.85 9.28 12.84
N HIS A 40 14.15 9.50 12.93
CA HIS A 40 15.04 9.19 11.83
C HIS A 40 15.00 7.69 11.53
N LEU A 41 14.73 7.34 10.28
CA LEU A 41 14.76 5.97 9.81
C LEU A 41 15.83 5.82 8.75
N PHE A 42 16.92 5.19 9.10
CA PHE A 42 17.99 4.83 8.19
C PHE A 42 18.02 3.34 7.99
N LEU A 43 17.75 2.87 6.78
CA LEU A 43 17.81 1.45 6.44
C LEU A 43 18.98 1.20 5.47
N SER A 44 20.12 0.84 6.03
CA SER A 44 21.28 0.36 5.27
C SER A 44 21.20 -1.16 5.12
N ARG A 45 20.37 -1.65 4.20
CA ARG A 45 20.47 -3.04 3.75
C ARG A 45 21.01 -3.03 2.33
N SER A 46 22.21 -3.59 2.14
CA SER A 46 22.85 -3.76 0.83
C SER A 46 23.26 -2.46 0.09
N LYS A 47 23.86 -1.49 0.76
CA LYS A 47 24.40 -0.25 0.16
C LYS A 47 23.37 0.64 -0.57
N LYS A 48 22.09 0.40 -0.40
CA LYS A 48 21.01 1.23 -0.92
C LYS A 48 20.28 1.81 0.29
N GLU A 49 20.52 3.08 0.52
CA GLU A 49 20.07 3.77 1.71
C GLU A 49 18.67 4.31 1.51
N PHE A 50 17.74 3.87 2.36
CA PHE A 50 16.51 4.59 2.59
C PHE A 50 16.79 5.51 3.79
N ASP A 51 16.82 6.80 3.55
CA ASP A 51 17.01 7.82 4.57
C ASP A 51 15.74 8.68 4.66
N PHE A 52 15.13 8.68 5.85
CA PHE A 52 14.15 9.68 6.22
C PHE A 52 14.82 10.66 7.18
N SER A 53 15.30 11.76 6.64
CA SER A 53 15.99 12.83 7.37
C SER A 53 15.19 14.14 7.43
N GLY A 54 13.92 14.08 7.78
CA GLY A 54 13.20 15.31 8.16
C GLY A 54 12.46 16.02 7.02
N GLU A 55 11.99 15.31 6.04
CA GLU A 55 11.05 15.79 5.03
C GLU A 55 9.65 15.96 5.67
N GLU A 56 9.45 17.07 6.41
CA GLU A 56 8.22 17.31 7.18
C GLU A 56 6.96 17.22 6.34
N ASP A 57 6.97 17.74 5.11
CA ASP A 57 5.81 17.67 4.21
C ASP A 57 5.44 16.23 3.85
N LEU A 58 6.43 15.37 3.61
CA LEU A 58 6.21 13.96 3.30
C LEU A 58 5.75 13.19 4.53
N GLN A 59 6.26 13.51 5.71
CA GLN A 59 5.76 12.97 6.98
C GLN A 59 4.28 13.34 7.17
N GLN A 60 3.92 14.61 6.95
CA GLN A 60 2.54 15.06 7.05
C GLN A 60 1.63 14.39 6.03
N ASP A 61 2.09 14.18 4.80
CA ASP A 61 1.34 13.46 3.79
C ASP A 61 1.15 11.98 4.15
N LEU A 62 2.13 11.36 4.77
CA LEU A 62 2.01 9.99 5.29
C LEU A 62 0.98 9.92 6.43
N ILE A 63 0.99 10.88 7.37
CA ILE A 63 0.01 11.00 8.44
C ILE A 63 -1.40 11.23 7.87
N LYS A 64 -1.54 12.11 6.88
CA LYS A 64 -2.83 12.34 6.19
C LYS A 64 -3.34 11.06 5.54
N SER A 65 -2.46 10.30 4.88
CA SER A 65 -2.84 9.03 4.25
C SER A 65 -3.28 7.99 5.28
N PHE A 66 -2.63 7.93 6.45
CA PHE A 66 -3.00 7.05 7.55
C PHE A 66 -4.38 7.38 8.15
N LYS A 67 -4.74 8.66 8.19
CA LYS A 67 -5.98 9.18 8.77
C LYS A 67 -7.10 9.38 7.76
N LEU A 68 -6.89 9.12 6.46
CA LEU A 68 -7.90 9.30 5.42
C LEU A 68 -9.08 8.33 5.65
N ILE A 69 -10.23 8.86 6.02
CA ILE A 69 -11.48 8.09 6.17
C ILE A 69 -12.29 8.22 4.89
N LYS A 70 -12.37 7.14 4.13
CA LYS A 70 -13.14 7.08 2.88
C LYS A 70 -13.70 5.67 2.68
N LYS A 71 -14.86 5.57 2.06
CA LYS A 71 -15.44 4.26 1.69
C LYS A 71 -14.46 3.52 0.78
N ASN A 72 -14.24 2.24 1.05
CA ASN A 72 -13.32 1.37 0.30
C ASN A 72 -11.82 1.77 0.37
N TYR A 73 -11.45 2.68 1.28
CA TYR A 73 -10.07 2.93 1.63
C TYR A 73 -9.73 2.16 2.88
N PHE A 74 -8.77 1.23 2.78
CA PHE A 74 -8.40 0.34 3.86
C PHE A 74 -7.00 0.63 4.37
N VAL A 75 -6.86 0.62 5.69
CA VAL A 75 -5.62 0.91 6.39
C VAL A 75 -5.15 -0.34 7.13
N GLY A 76 -4.03 -0.90 6.69
CA GLY A 76 -3.35 -1.99 7.37
C GLY A 76 -2.48 -1.47 8.51
N ILE A 77 -2.71 -1.96 9.71
CA ILE A 77 -1.92 -1.67 10.92
C ILE A 77 -1.10 -2.89 11.36
N PRO A 78 -0.07 -2.75 12.19
CA PRO A 78 0.70 -3.88 12.71
C PRO A 78 -0.19 -4.90 13.42
N CYS A 79 0.08 -6.19 13.23
CA CYS A 79 -0.64 -7.26 13.91
C CYS A 79 0.03 -7.62 15.25
N PRO A 80 -0.75 -8.17 16.20
CA PRO A 80 -0.21 -8.62 17.49
C PRO A 80 0.80 -9.79 17.39
N CYS A 81 0.86 -10.45 16.21
CA CYS A 81 1.86 -11.49 15.96
C CYS A 81 3.27 -10.92 15.70
N CYS A 82 3.38 -9.65 15.30
CA CYS A 82 4.65 -9.01 14.94
C CYS A 82 5.04 -7.87 15.89
N GLN A 83 4.06 -7.29 16.59
CA GLN A 83 4.25 -6.16 17.49
C GLN A 83 3.49 -6.35 18.79
N PRO A 84 3.95 -5.77 19.91
CA PRO A 84 3.20 -5.78 21.17
C PRO A 84 1.77 -5.23 20.97
N LYS A 85 0.81 -5.84 21.66
CA LYS A 85 -0.61 -5.45 21.58
C LYS A 85 -0.81 -3.94 21.82
N ALA A 86 -0.10 -3.35 22.77
CA ALA A 86 -0.17 -1.92 23.04
C ALA A 86 0.20 -1.04 21.84
N VAL A 87 1.17 -1.48 21.02
CA VAL A 87 1.54 -0.78 19.76
C VAL A 87 0.41 -0.87 18.75
N CYS A 88 -0.18 -2.06 18.60
CA CYS A 88 -1.32 -2.26 17.69
C CYS A 88 -2.52 -1.41 18.10
N ASP A 89 -2.85 -1.39 19.39
CA ASP A 89 -3.95 -0.59 19.93
C ASP A 89 -3.70 0.93 19.78
N LYS A 90 -2.45 1.40 19.98
CA LYS A 90 -2.05 2.78 19.73
C LYS A 90 -2.25 3.15 18.24
N MET A 91 -1.77 2.32 17.32
CA MET A 91 -1.90 2.55 15.88
C MET A 91 -3.38 2.56 15.46
N LYS A 92 -4.17 1.61 15.97
CA LYS A 92 -5.61 1.56 15.73
C LYS A 92 -6.30 2.86 16.16
N SER A 93 -6.05 3.33 17.37
CA SER A 93 -6.62 4.58 17.90
C SER A 93 -6.14 5.80 17.11
N ALA A 94 -4.84 5.87 16.80
CA ALA A 94 -4.25 6.99 16.07
C ALA A 94 -4.74 7.13 14.63
N SER A 95 -5.15 6.01 13.99
CA SER A 95 -5.68 6.02 12.63
C SER A 95 -7.04 6.71 12.52
N GLY A 96 -7.85 6.69 13.59
CA GLY A 96 -9.23 7.16 13.56
C GLY A 96 -10.17 6.34 12.66
N GLN A 97 -9.68 5.23 12.11
CA GLN A 97 -10.44 4.45 11.14
C GLN A 97 -11.58 3.67 11.79
N PRO A 98 -12.75 3.61 11.13
CA PRO A 98 -13.79 2.67 11.54
C PRO A 98 -13.31 1.23 11.36
N LYS A 99 -13.79 0.32 12.21
CA LYS A 99 -13.34 -1.09 12.25
C LYS A 99 -13.37 -1.77 10.88
N GLN A 100 -14.36 -1.49 10.06
CA GLN A 100 -14.52 -2.08 8.73
C GLN A 100 -13.48 -1.60 7.70
N ASN A 101 -12.76 -0.52 7.97
CA ASN A 101 -11.68 -0.01 7.11
C ASN A 101 -10.29 -0.44 7.59
N LEU A 102 -10.21 -1.16 8.72
CA LEU A 102 -8.93 -1.61 9.26
C LEU A 102 -8.63 -3.06 8.86
N THR A 103 -7.37 -3.32 8.55
CA THR A 103 -6.81 -4.65 8.33
C THR A 103 -5.37 -4.71 8.85
N TRP A 104 -4.58 -5.68 8.42
CA TRP A 104 -3.23 -5.92 8.89
C TRP A 104 -2.18 -5.48 7.86
N ALA A 105 -1.14 -4.78 8.29
CA ALA A 105 -0.06 -4.32 7.43
C ALA A 105 0.68 -5.48 6.74
N ASN A 106 0.74 -6.63 7.38
CA ASN A 106 1.42 -7.82 6.88
C ASN A 106 0.45 -8.87 6.27
N ILE A 107 -0.73 -8.45 5.82
CA ILE A 107 -1.80 -9.32 5.32
C ILE A 107 -1.36 -10.26 4.17
N PHE A 108 -0.38 -9.85 3.36
CA PHE A 108 0.12 -10.63 2.21
C PHE A 108 1.27 -11.58 2.54
N VAL A 109 1.81 -11.51 3.75
CA VAL A 109 3.00 -12.26 4.17
C VAL A 109 2.70 -13.17 5.36
N ASN A 110 3.74 -13.71 5.98
CA ASN A 110 3.63 -14.63 7.12
C ASN A 110 2.73 -15.83 6.79
N GLY A 111 1.77 -16.18 7.64
CA GLY A 111 0.87 -17.30 7.43
C GLY A 111 -0.06 -17.20 6.20
N ASN A 112 -0.13 -16.03 5.59
CA ASN A 112 -0.91 -15.81 4.36
C ASN A 112 -0.08 -15.93 3.07
N TYR A 113 1.25 -15.98 3.15
CA TYR A 113 2.11 -15.87 1.97
C TYR A 113 1.81 -16.91 0.88
N SER A 114 1.72 -18.19 1.24
CA SER A 114 1.42 -19.23 0.25
C SER A 114 0.07 -19.02 -0.40
N TYR A 115 -0.93 -18.63 0.39
CA TYR A 115 -2.26 -18.34 -0.15
C TYR A 115 -2.26 -17.10 -1.07
N PHE A 116 -1.55 -16.05 -0.66
CA PHE A 116 -1.38 -14.85 -1.47
C PHE A 116 -0.81 -15.18 -2.85
N ILE A 117 0.28 -15.96 -2.89
CA ILE A 117 0.92 -16.36 -4.15
C ILE A 117 -0.01 -17.22 -5.02
N SER A 118 -0.74 -18.17 -4.41
CA SER A 118 -1.55 -19.13 -5.16
C SER A 118 -2.92 -18.59 -5.59
N ASN A 119 -3.51 -17.66 -4.85
CA ASN A 119 -4.89 -17.21 -5.07
C ASN A 119 -5.03 -15.74 -5.44
N ILE A 120 -4.20 -14.85 -4.87
CA ILE A 120 -4.30 -13.40 -5.12
C ILE A 120 -3.48 -12.99 -6.34
N VAL A 121 -2.21 -13.40 -6.39
CA VAL A 121 -1.30 -13.00 -7.49
C VAL A 121 -1.86 -13.34 -8.87
N PRO A 122 -2.49 -14.51 -9.12
CA PRO A 122 -3.10 -14.81 -10.42
C PRO A 122 -4.22 -13.84 -10.81
N LEU A 123 -4.93 -13.25 -9.83
CA LEU A 123 -6.02 -12.30 -10.10
C LEU A 123 -5.51 -10.98 -10.71
N PHE A 124 -4.25 -10.64 -10.51
CA PHE A 124 -3.66 -9.44 -11.13
C PHE A 124 -3.69 -9.50 -12.67
N ASN A 125 -3.77 -10.72 -13.26
CA ASN A 125 -3.96 -10.89 -14.70
C ASN A 125 -5.38 -10.53 -15.19
N LEU A 126 -6.34 -10.32 -14.30
CA LEU A 126 -7.69 -9.86 -14.65
C LEU A 126 -7.75 -8.36 -14.94
N TYR A 127 -6.64 -7.66 -14.67
CA TYR A 127 -6.52 -6.21 -14.73
C TYR A 127 -5.45 -5.77 -15.72
N LYS A 128 -5.57 -4.53 -16.14
CA LYS A 128 -4.46 -3.78 -16.74
C LYS A 128 -3.54 -3.32 -15.60
N THR A 129 -2.65 -4.21 -15.16
CA THR A 129 -1.84 -4.00 -13.97
C THR A 129 -0.65 -3.09 -14.26
N THR A 130 -0.50 -2.04 -13.46
CA THR A 130 0.68 -1.17 -13.44
C THR A 130 1.44 -1.38 -12.13
N ILE A 131 2.76 -1.49 -12.22
CA ILE A 131 3.64 -1.71 -11.06
C ILE A 131 4.49 -0.48 -10.83
N VAL A 132 4.63 -0.08 -9.58
CA VAL A 132 5.57 0.95 -9.13
C VAL A 132 6.50 0.31 -8.09
N CYS A 133 7.72 0.03 -8.48
CA CYS A 133 8.68 -0.62 -7.58
C CYS A 133 10.13 -0.25 -7.90
N PRO A 134 11.05 -0.37 -6.94
CA PRO A 134 12.48 -0.24 -7.20
C PRO A 134 13.00 -1.46 -7.98
N GLY A 135 13.96 -1.20 -8.86
CA GLY A 135 14.62 -2.26 -9.63
C GLY A 135 13.80 -2.78 -10.80
N ASN A 136 14.03 -4.03 -11.15
CA ASN A 136 13.50 -4.66 -12.34
C ASN A 136 12.30 -5.56 -12.01
N ALA A 137 11.18 -5.35 -12.65
CA ALA A 137 9.97 -6.17 -12.51
C ALA A 137 10.00 -7.48 -13.31
N LYS A 138 11.12 -7.80 -14.00
CA LYS A 138 11.28 -9.07 -14.72
C LYS A 138 11.22 -10.26 -13.75
N GLY A 139 10.51 -11.31 -14.12
CA GLY A 139 10.37 -12.52 -13.30
C GLY A 139 9.18 -12.54 -12.36
N LEU A 140 8.33 -11.52 -12.36
CA LEU A 140 7.04 -11.59 -11.68
C LEU A 140 6.15 -12.65 -12.32
N LYS A 141 5.36 -13.36 -11.49
CA LYS A 141 4.49 -14.47 -11.93
C LYS A 141 3.13 -14.03 -12.46
N PHE A 142 3.04 -12.80 -12.93
CA PHE A 142 1.83 -12.25 -13.57
C PHE A 142 2.23 -11.23 -14.64
N ASN A 143 1.33 -10.98 -15.59
CA ASN A 143 1.53 -9.99 -16.63
C ASN A 143 1.23 -8.58 -16.09
N PHE A 144 2.03 -7.61 -16.51
CA PHE A 144 1.77 -6.21 -16.20
C PHE A 144 1.83 -5.37 -17.49
N TYR A 145 1.02 -4.32 -17.50
CA TYR A 145 0.92 -3.38 -18.63
C TYR A 145 2.06 -2.37 -18.61
N LYS A 146 2.40 -1.85 -17.43
CA LYS A 146 3.41 -0.81 -17.27
C LYS A 146 4.19 -0.98 -15.97
N HIS A 147 5.44 -0.61 -16.02
CA HIS A 147 6.32 -0.53 -14.86
C HIS A 147 6.88 0.88 -14.74
N HIS A 148 6.61 1.54 -13.63
CA HIS A 148 7.29 2.75 -13.20
C HIS A 148 8.41 2.35 -12.24
N GLN A 149 9.64 2.36 -12.75
CA GLN A 149 10.79 2.10 -11.92
C GLN A 149 11.09 3.31 -11.04
N VAL A 150 11.24 3.10 -9.75
CA VAL A 150 11.54 4.13 -8.75
C VAL A 150 12.84 3.83 -8.04
N GLY A 151 13.42 4.84 -7.39
CA GLY A 151 14.58 4.69 -6.53
C GLY A 151 14.22 4.15 -5.14
N VAL A 152 15.25 3.95 -4.31
CA VAL A 152 15.07 3.51 -2.91
C VAL A 152 14.36 4.58 -2.09
N ASN A 153 14.72 5.86 -2.30
CA ASN A 153 14.05 7.04 -1.72
C ASN A 153 13.02 7.63 -2.68
N ALA A 154 12.09 6.78 -3.12
CA ALA A 154 11.12 7.14 -4.16
C ALA A 154 10.30 8.39 -3.80
N TRP A 155 9.97 8.60 -2.56
CA TRP A 155 9.16 9.73 -2.15
C TRP A 155 9.89 11.09 -2.22
N VAL A 156 11.22 11.09 -2.20
CA VAL A 156 12.05 12.30 -2.40
C VAL A 156 12.37 12.47 -3.88
N ASN A 157 12.79 11.38 -4.55
CA ASN A 157 13.41 11.43 -5.86
C ASN A 157 12.46 11.16 -7.03
N ASN A 158 11.24 10.70 -6.77
CA ASN A 158 10.29 10.26 -7.80
C ASN A 158 8.89 10.88 -7.60
N SER A 159 8.82 12.14 -7.18
CA SER A 159 7.55 12.85 -7.00
C SER A 159 6.70 12.95 -8.28
N ASP A 160 7.32 12.92 -9.45
CA ASP A 160 6.72 12.90 -10.77
C ASP A 160 5.87 11.64 -11.04
N VAL A 161 6.12 10.55 -10.33
CA VAL A 161 5.37 9.28 -10.48
C VAL A 161 3.89 9.48 -10.18
N HIS A 162 3.54 10.32 -9.21
CA HIS A 162 2.13 10.64 -8.91
C HIS A 162 1.43 11.21 -10.15
N GLU A 163 2.02 12.23 -10.77
CA GLU A 163 1.43 12.88 -11.95
C GLU A 163 1.41 11.96 -13.17
N ASN A 164 2.46 11.16 -13.35
CA ASN A 164 2.53 10.17 -14.43
C ASN A 164 1.41 9.12 -14.33
N ILE A 165 1.10 8.65 -13.12
CA ILE A 165 0.01 7.70 -12.89
C ILE A 165 -1.34 8.39 -13.05
N ARG A 166 -1.51 9.58 -12.50
CA ARG A 166 -2.71 10.40 -12.67
C ARG A 166 -3.07 10.56 -14.14
N ASN A 167 -2.12 10.97 -14.96
CA ASN A 167 -2.30 11.14 -16.39
C ASN A 167 -2.63 9.82 -17.11
N GLN A 168 -2.04 8.69 -16.66
CA GLN A 168 -2.38 7.36 -17.17
C GLN A 168 -3.84 7.02 -16.88
N ILE A 169 -4.31 7.21 -15.65
CA ILE A 169 -5.69 6.91 -15.23
C ILE A 169 -6.68 7.74 -16.05
N ILE A 170 -6.44 9.04 -16.21
CA ILE A 170 -7.27 9.93 -17.02
C ILE A 170 -7.33 9.43 -18.47
N LYS A 171 -6.19 9.13 -19.06
CA LYS A 171 -6.10 8.64 -20.46
C LYS A 171 -6.82 7.32 -20.68
N ASN A 172 -6.79 6.43 -19.70
CA ASN A 172 -7.39 5.10 -19.80
C ASN A 172 -8.84 5.05 -19.28
N HIS A 173 -9.41 6.17 -18.85
CA HIS A 173 -10.78 6.26 -18.32
C HIS A 173 -11.06 5.36 -17.12
N CYS A 174 -10.07 5.07 -16.28
CA CYS A 174 -10.17 4.31 -15.03
C CYS A 174 -10.76 2.89 -15.17
N LYS A 175 -10.72 2.27 -16.34
CA LYS A 175 -11.37 0.97 -16.55
C LYS A 175 -10.42 -0.20 -16.34
N ASN A 176 -10.75 -1.06 -15.37
CA ASN A 176 -10.03 -2.30 -15.07
C ASN A 176 -8.52 -2.12 -14.87
N GLU A 177 -8.13 -1.05 -14.20
CA GLU A 177 -6.73 -0.79 -13.85
C GLU A 177 -6.47 -1.18 -12.40
N LEU A 178 -5.36 -1.86 -12.18
CA LEU A 178 -4.83 -2.18 -10.86
C LEU A 178 -3.42 -1.58 -10.74
N PHE A 179 -3.20 -0.81 -9.69
CA PHE A 179 -1.89 -0.24 -9.39
C PHE A 179 -1.29 -0.92 -8.16
N LEU A 180 -0.12 -1.52 -8.33
CA LEU A 180 0.64 -2.20 -7.29
C LEU A 180 1.85 -1.35 -6.90
N PHE A 181 1.89 -0.88 -5.67
CA PHE A 181 2.94 -0.02 -5.15
C PHE A 181 3.86 -0.77 -4.19
N CYS A 182 5.13 -0.85 -4.54
CA CYS A 182 6.19 -1.42 -3.71
C CYS A 182 7.31 -0.38 -3.49
N SER A 183 6.95 0.81 -3.04
CA SER A 183 7.85 1.97 -2.93
C SER A 183 7.95 2.52 -1.49
N GLY A 184 7.84 1.62 -0.50
CA GLY A 184 7.91 2.00 0.92
C GLY A 184 6.80 2.98 1.32
N PRO A 185 7.08 3.97 2.20
CA PRO A 185 6.08 4.93 2.66
C PRO A 185 5.42 5.73 1.54
N PHE A 186 6.12 5.94 0.43
CA PHE A 186 5.57 6.62 -0.75
C PHE A 186 4.37 5.88 -1.36
N ALA A 187 4.35 4.55 -1.27
CA ALA A 187 3.21 3.74 -1.70
C ALA A 187 1.90 4.17 -1.01
N ASN A 188 1.96 4.39 0.31
CA ASN A 188 0.79 4.81 1.09
C ASN A 188 0.31 6.21 0.69
N ILE A 189 1.23 7.14 0.41
CA ILE A 189 0.93 8.49 -0.05
C ILE A 189 0.28 8.42 -1.45
N LEU A 190 0.84 7.66 -2.37
CA LEU A 190 0.29 7.47 -3.71
C LEU A 190 -1.12 6.86 -3.67
N CYS A 191 -1.30 5.77 -2.91
CA CYS A 191 -2.60 5.16 -2.71
C CYS A 191 -3.66 6.16 -2.22
N SER A 192 -3.32 6.98 -1.23
CA SER A 192 -4.28 7.92 -0.65
C SER A 192 -4.63 9.06 -1.60
N LYS A 193 -3.63 9.69 -2.22
CA LYS A 193 -3.82 10.81 -3.16
C LYS A 193 -4.61 10.38 -4.39
N LEU A 194 -4.18 9.27 -5.02
CA LEU A 194 -4.83 8.76 -6.23
C LEU A 194 -6.24 8.23 -5.95
N PHE A 195 -6.46 7.51 -4.85
CA PHE A 195 -7.79 7.01 -4.51
C PHE A 195 -8.75 8.14 -4.11
N ASN A 196 -8.22 9.23 -3.57
CA ASN A 196 -9.05 10.40 -3.30
C ASN A 196 -9.58 11.04 -4.58
N GLU A 197 -8.79 11.07 -5.64
CA GLU A 197 -9.17 11.61 -6.95
C GLU A 197 -9.91 10.57 -7.81
N PHE A 198 -9.49 9.29 -7.77
CA PHE A 198 -10.01 8.20 -8.62
C PHE A 198 -10.57 7.04 -7.77
N PRO A 199 -11.71 7.21 -7.09
CA PRO A 199 -12.24 6.19 -6.17
C PRO A 199 -12.77 4.93 -6.87
N ASN A 200 -12.81 4.91 -8.19
CA ASN A 200 -13.24 3.77 -9.00
C ASN A 200 -12.07 2.96 -9.58
N THR A 201 -10.87 3.13 -9.04
CA THR A 201 -9.65 2.42 -9.44
C THR A 201 -9.11 1.61 -8.25
N GLU A 202 -8.40 0.53 -8.53
CA GLU A 202 -7.82 -0.36 -7.52
C GLU A 202 -6.36 0.00 -7.25
N PHE A 203 -6.02 0.23 -5.97
CA PHE A 203 -4.68 0.56 -5.50
C PHE A 203 -4.26 -0.35 -4.34
N ILE A 204 -3.09 -1.01 -4.45
CA ILE A 204 -2.49 -1.89 -3.44
C ILE A 204 -1.03 -1.53 -3.22
#